data_3e63435eedfeffcbec203e6cd1275c68
#
_entry.id   3e63435eedfeffcbec203e6cd1275c68
#
_cell.length_a   1.000
_cell.length_b   1.000
_cell.length_c   1.000
_cell.angle_alpha   90.00
_cell.angle_beta   90.00
_cell.angle_gamma   90.00
#
_symmetry.space_group_name_H-M   'P 1'
#
loop_
_entity.id
_entity.type
_entity.pdbx_description
1 polymer ?
#
loop_
_entity_poly.entity_id
_entity_poly.type
_entity_poly.pdbx_seq_one_letter_code
_entity_poly.pdbx_strand_id
1 'polypeptide(L)'
;LFRSRMMATGAQADVVEVGYFGAGQFIPCDELSAGMVGYITASLKNVKDTRVGDTITDAARPCAEPLPGYKKVNPMVYCGLYPADGAKYPDLRDALEKLQLNDAALQFEAETSVALGFGFRCGFLGLLHLEIVQERLEREYNLDLVTTAPSVIYKIHKTNGEVIDLTNPTNMPDPAEIEYMEEPMVKAEIMVTSEFIGAIMDLCQERRSEE
;
A
#
# COMPACT_ATOMS: atom_id res chain seq x y z
N LEU A 1 -6.37 -20.30 26.88
CA LEU A 1 -6.59 -19.04 26.17
C LEU A 1 -5.56 -18.05 26.66
N PHE A 2 -4.66 -17.60 25.83
CA PHE A 2 -3.73 -16.54 26.18
C PHE A 2 -4.14 -15.24 25.47
N ARG A 3 -3.83 -14.11 26.11
CA ARG A 3 -4.10 -12.80 25.56
C ARG A 3 -2.91 -12.30 24.79
N SER A 4 -3.09 -12.03 23.51
CA SER A 4 -2.07 -11.46 22.65
C SER A 4 -2.12 -9.93 22.66
N ARG A 5 -0.98 -9.31 22.39
CA ARG A 5 -0.84 -7.86 22.18
C ARG A 5 -0.10 -7.62 20.86
N MET A 6 -0.67 -6.77 20.02
CA MET A 6 -0.04 -6.22 18.83
C MET A 6 0.91 -5.10 19.25
N MET A 7 2.18 -5.17 18.90
CA MET A 7 3.17 -4.19 19.40
C MET A 7 3.04 -2.84 18.73
N ALA A 8 2.72 -2.79 17.43
CA ALA A 8 2.61 -1.55 16.67
C ALA A 8 1.37 -0.72 17.04
N THR A 9 0.23 -1.38 17.31
CA THR A 9 -1.03 -0.71 17.61
C THR A 9 -1.37 -0.68 19.09
N GLY A 10 -0.75 -1.56 19.89
CA GLY A 10 -1.08 -1.77 21.30
C GLY A 10 -2.39 -2.54 21.53
N ALA A 11 -3.09 -2.94 20.47
CA ALA A 11 -4.34 -3.69 20.56
C ALA A 11 -4.12 -5.04 21.23
N GLN A 12 -5.10 -5.47 22.02
CA GLN A 12 -5.08 -6.76 22.71
C GLN A 12 -6.29 -7.59 22.32
N ALA A 13 -6.08 -8.88 22.15
CA ALA A 13 -7.14 -9.83 21.82
C ALA A 13 -6.88 -11.19 22.44
N ASP A 14 -7.97 -11.89 22.76
CA ASP A 14 -7.88 -13.25 23.22
C ASP A 14 -7.70 -14.16 22.00
N VAL A 15 -6.66 -15.00 22.04
CA VAL A 15 -6.39 -15.98 20.96
C VAL A 15 -7.40 -17.12 21.10
N VAL A 16 -8.08 -17.41 20.01
CA VAL A 16 -9.10 -18.46 19.96
C VAL A 16 -8.48 -19.77 19.49
N GLU A 17 -7.68 -19.71 18.43
CA GLU A 17 -7.07 -20.88 17.81
C GLU A 17 -5.74 -20.50 17.15
N VAL A 18 -4.81 -21.43 17.11
CA VAL A 18 -3.61 -21.38 16.30
C VAL A 18 -3.51 -22.61 15.44
N GLY A 19 -2.82 -22.52 14.30
CA GLY A 19 -2.68 -23.64 13.40
C GLY A 19 -1.78 -23.32 12.22
N TYR A 20 -1.66 -24.24 11.30
CA TYR A 20 -0.89 -24.09 10.07
C TYR A 20 -1.72 -24.41 8.84
N PHE A 21 -1.24 -23.97 7.68
CA PHE A 21 -1.93 -24.15 6.42
C PHE A 21 -1.56 -25.51 5.81
N GLY A 22 -2.53 -26.37 5.60
CA GLY A 22 -2.42 -27.56 4.77
C GLY A 22 -2.86 -27.28 3.32
N ALA A 23 -2.82 -28.28 2.48
CA ALA A 23 -3.30 -28.17 1.11
C ALA A 23 -4.84 -28.00 1.11
N GLY A 24 -5.29 -26.76 0.91
CA GLY A 24 -6.71 -26.38 0.85
C GLY A 24 -7.46 -26.44 2.19
N GLN A 25 -6.76 -26.50 3.32
CA GLN A 25 -7.41 -26.56 4.65
C GLN A 25 -6.55 -25.92 5.74
N PHE A 26 -7.23 -25.44 6.78
CA PHE A 26 -6.61 -25.01 8.04
C PHE A 26 -6.46 -26.20 8.97
N ILE A 27 -5.27 -26.41 9.52
CA ILE A 27 -5.00 -27.51 10.45
C ILE A 27 -4.69 -26.90 11.83
N PRO A 28 -5.63 -27.00 12.80
CA PRO A 28 -5.40 -26.53 14.16
C PRO A 28 -4.26 -27.28 14.83
N CYS A 29 -3.50 -26.61 15.68
CA CYS A 29 -2.45 -27.20 16.51
C CYS A 29 -2.41 -26.55 17.89
N ASP A 30 -1.71 -27.20 18.81
CA ASP A 30 -1.59 -26.69 20.19
C ASP A 30 -0.60 -25.54 20.28
N GLU A 31 0.42 -25.50 19.43
CA GLU A 31 1.45 -24.48 19.41
C GLU A 31 2.06 -24.26 18.02
N LEU A 32 2.61 -23.08 17.82
CA LEU A 32 3.49 -22.74 16.70
C LEU A 32 4.88 -22.47 17.24
N SER A 33 5.83 -23.33 16.87
CA SER A 33 7.23 -23.22 17.30
C SER A 33 8.00 -22.23 16.42
N ALA A 34 9.16 -21.79 16.91
CA ALA A 34 10.06 -20.90 16.17
C ALA A 34 10.41 -21.46 14.78
N GLY A 35 10.28 -20.63 13.75
CA GLY A 35 10.49 -21.01 12.35
C GLY A 35 9.27 -21.58 11.64
N MET A 36 8.17 -21.85 12.35
CA MET A 36 6.91 -22.28 11.72
C MET A 36 6.16 -21.09 11.15
N VAL A 37 5.43 -21.36 10.04
CA VAL A 37 4.47 -20.44 9.43
C VAL A 37 3.07 -20.99 9.67
N GLY A 38 2.17 -20.17 10.20
CA GLY A 38 0.82 -20.60 10.53
C GLY A 38 -0.16 -19.43 10.59
N TYR A 39 -1.30 -19.66 11.22
CA TYR A 39 -2.34 -18.66 11.45
C TYR A 39 -2.70 -18.56 12.93
N ILE A 40 -3.22 -17.40 13.30
CA ILE A 40 -3.82 -17.12 14.61
C ILE A 40 -5.20 -16.54 14.36
N THR A 41 -6.22 -17.11 14.99
CA THR A 41 -7.53 -16.48 15.09
C THR A 41 -7.71 -15.84 16.46
N ALA A 42 -8.19 -14.60 16.48
CA ALA A 42 -8.33 -13.84 17.71
C ALA A 42 -9.61 -12.99 17.70
N SER A 43 -10.09 -12.63 18.88
CA SER A 43 -11.29 -11.81 19.06
C SER A 43 -11.01 -10.32 18.79
N LEU A 44 -10.50 -9.99 17.61
CA LEU A 44 -10.27 -8.62 17.19
C LEU A 44 -11.57 -8.01 16.64
N LYS A 45 -11.92 -6.82 17.11
CA LYS A 45 -13.13 -6.11 16.69
C LYS A 45 -12.94 -5.29 15.42
N ASN A 46 -11.71 -4.85 15.16
CA ASN A 46 -11.39 -3.98 14.05
C ASN A 46 -10.11 -4.47 13.38
N VAL A 47 -10.15 -4.67 12.07
CA VAL A 47 -8.98 -5.10 11.29
C VAL A 47 -7.87 -4.06 11.30
N LYS A 48 -8.20 -2.76 11.46
CA LYS A 48 -7.22 -1.68 11.60
C LYS A 48 -6.32 -1.81 12.84
N ASP A 49 -6.73 -2.66 13.80
CA ASP A 49 -5.94 -2.97 15.00
C ASP A 49 -4.77 -3.92 14.71
N THR A 50 -4.72 -4.49 13.51
CA THR A 50 -3.61 -5.32 13.04
C THR A 50 -2.89 -4.66 11.86
N ARG A 51 -1.59 -4.90 11.76
CA ARG A 51 -0.77 -4.44 10.62
C ARG A 51 0.14 -5.56 10.16
N VAL A 52 0.34 -5.65 8.85
CA VAL A 52 1.37 -6.54 8.30
C VAL A 52 2.75 -6.06 8.74
N GLY A 53 3.60 -6.99 9.19
CA GLY A 53 4.90 -6.68 9.74
C GLY A 53 4.88 -6.33 11.23
N ASP A 54 3.74 -6.45 11.91
CA ASP A 54 3.68 -6.27 13.37
C ASP A 54 4.24 -7.48 14.11
N THR A 55 4.67 -7.27 15.34
CA THR A 55 5.05 -8.33 16.28
C THR A 55 3.90 -8.58 17.24
N ILE A 56 3.48 -9.84 17.30
CA ILE A 56 2.48 -10.31 18.27
C ILE A 56 3.21 -10.87 19.48
N THR A 57 2.86 -10.40 20.67
CA THR A 57 3.47 -10.83 21.93
C THR A 57 2.42 -11.22 22.97
N ASP A 58 2.83 -11.90 24.03
CA ASP A 58 1.99 -12.18 25.18
C ASP A 58 1.65 -10.88 25.92
N ALA A 59 0.37 -10.60 26.14
CA ALA A 59 -0.07 -9.38 26.81
C ALA A 59 0.36 -9.33 28.29
N ALA A 60 0.54 -10.49 28.94
CA ALA A 60 0.98 -10.56 30.35
C ALA A 60 2.50 -10.41 30.50
N ARG A 61 3.27 -10.83 29.49
CA ARG A 61 4.73 -10.78 29.44
C ARG A 61 5.19 -10.26 28.08
N PRO A 62 4.95 -9.00 27.75
CA PRO A 62 5.26 -8.47 26.45
C PRO A 62 6.78 -8.44 26.20
N CYS A 63 7.17 -8.66 24.96
CA CYS A 63 8.54 -8.44 24.51
C CYS A 63 8.93 -6.96 24.69
N ALA A 64 10.20 -6.71 24.98
CA ALA A 64 10.72 -5.35 25.14
C ALA A 64 10.76 -4.62 23.79
N GLU A 65 11.12 -5.33 22.71
CA GLU A 65 11.29 -4.78 21.37
C GLU A 65 10.59 -5.66 20.32
N PRO A 66 10.07 -5.06 19.25
CA PRO A 66 9.51 -5.82 18.13
C PRO A 66 10.61 -6.57 17.36
N LEU A 67 10.23 -7.61 16.63
CA LEU A 67 11.15 -8.34 15.77
C LEU A 67 11.75 -7.41 14.71
N PRO A 68 13.08 -7.44 14.49
CA PRO A 68 13.74 -6.56 13.53
C PRO A 68 13.43 -6.96 12.08
N GLY A 69 13.62 -6.01 11.16
CA GLY A 69 13.55 -6.25 9.72
C GLY A 69 12.21 -5.98 9.07
N TYR A 70 11.14 -5.84 9.83
CA TYR A 70 9.82 -5.47 9.28
C TYR A 70 9.67 -3.95 9.22
N LYS A 71 9.50 -3.42 8.01
CA LYS A 71 9.30 -1.99 7.77
C LYS A 71 7.93 -1.76 7.15
N LYS A 72 7.30 -0.64 7.50
CA LYS A 72 6.11 -0.19 6.78
C LYS A 72 6.49 0.08 5.33
N VAL A 73 5.77 -0.55 4.42
CA VAL A 73 5.95 -0.29 2.99
C VAL A 73 5.15 0.96 2.64
N ASN A 74 5.83 1.93 2.04
CA ASN A 74 5.20 3.15 1.57
C ASN A 74 4.86 3.01 0.08
N PRO A 75 3.70 3.52 -0.35
CA PRO A 75 3.36 3.59 -1.77
C PRO A 75 4.40 4.40 -2.55
N MET A 76 4.64 3.98 -3.78
CA MET A 76 5.57 4.65 -4.71
C MET A 76 4.84 5.32 -5.88
N VAL A 77 3.63 4.85 -6.18
CA VAL A 77 2.80 5.33 -7.29
C VAL A 77 1.43 5.70 -6.75
N TYR A 78 0.93 6.84 -7.15
CA TYR A 78 -0.40 7.33 -6.76
C TYR A 78 -1.25 7.57 -7.99
N CYS A 79 -2.50 7.15 -7.95
CA CYS A 79 -3.50 7.57 -8.94
C CYS A 79 -4.88 7.73 -8.31
N GLY A 80 -5.73 8.51 -8.94
CA GLY A 80 -7.14 8.62 -8.60
C GLY A 80 -7.93 7.47 -9.25
N LEU A 81 -8.78 6.81 -8.46
CA LEU A 81 -9.75 5.84 -8.93
C LEU A 81 -11.15 6.43 -8.77
N TYR A 82 -11.89 6.52 -9.87
CA TYR A 82 -13.22 7.08 -9.89
C TYR A 82 -14.18 6.06 -10.51
N PRO A 83 -15.38 5.86 -9.94
CA PRO A 83 -16.38 5.04 -10.60
C PRO A 83 -16.89 5.78 -11.86
N ALA A 84 -17.04 5.06 -12.97
CA ALA A 84 -17.61 5.62 -14.20
C ALA A 84 -19.04 6.13 -13.98
N ASP A 85 -19.81 5.46 -13.11
CA ASP A 85 -21.09 5.92 -12.59
C ASP A 85 -20.90 6.43 -11.16
N GLY A 86 -21.09 7.74 -10.95
CA GLY A 86 -20.94 8.37 -9.64
C GLY A 86 -21.85 7.80 -8.54
N ALA A 87 -22.97 7.16 -8.90
CA ALA A 87 -23.85 6.48 -7.96
C ALA A 87 -23.15 5.28 -7.29
N LYS A 88 -22.13 4.71 -7.91
CA LYS A 88 -21.33 3.58 -7.40
C LYS A 88 -20.16 3.99 -6.47
N TYR A 89 -20.05 5.27 -6.10
CA TYR A 89 -19.00 5.71 -5.16
C TYR A 89 -19.02 4.95 -3.82
N PRO A 90 -20.19 4.68 -3.18
CA PRO A 90 -20.21 3.86 -1.96
C PRO A 90 -19.71 2.42 -2.20
N ASP A 91 -20.07 1.83 -3.35
CA ASP A 91 -19.63 0.48 -3.70
C ASP A 91 -18.11 0.41 -3.89
N LEU A 92 -17.52 1.43 -4.52
CA LEU A 92 -16.07 1.55 -4.68
C LEU A 92 -15.36 1.66 -3.32
N ARG A 93 -15.91 2.46 -2.40
CA ARG A 93 -15.36 2.55 -1.04
C ARG A 93 -15.36 1.21 -0.33
N ASP A 94 -16.52 0.53 -0.34
CA ASP A 94 -16.68 -0.77 0.33
C ASP A 94 -15.76 -1.83 -0.29
N ALA A 95 -15.56 -1.79 -1.61
CA ALA A 95 -14.63 -2.68 -2.31
C ALA A 95 -13.17 -2.41 -1.92
N LEU A 96 -12.75 -1.14 -1.86
CA LEU A 96 -11.40 -0.76 -1.43
C LEU A 96 -11.14 -1.15 0.04
N GLU A 97 -12.10 -0.95 0.94
CA GLU A 97 -12.02 -1.38 2.33
C GLU A 97 -11.85 -2.91 2.43
N LYS A 98 -12.59 -3.68 1.64
CA LYS A 98 -12.47 -5.15 1.60
C LYS A 98 -11.13 -5.60 1.02
N LEU A 99 -10.65 -4.96 -0.05
CA LEU A 99 -9.34 -5.27 -0.62
C LEU A 99 -8.20 -5.00 0.38
N GLN A 100 -8.29 -3.90 1.12
CA GLN A 100 -7.30 -3.54 2.14
C GLN A 100 -7.16 -4.59 3.25
N LEU A 101 -8.19 -5.42 3.50
CA LEU A 101 -8.10 -6.52 4.45
C LEU A 101 -7.07 -7.59 4.03
N ASN A 102 -6.91 -7.78 2.72
CA ASN A 102 -6.00 -8.76 2.14
C ASN A 102 -4.71 -8.12 1.59
N ASP A 103 -4.72 -6.81 1.40
CA ASP A 103 -3.61 -6.05 0.83
C ASP A 103 -3.28 -4.86 1.73
N ALA A 104 -2.41 -5.10 2.68
CA ALA A 104 -1.97 -4.07 3.64
C ALA A 104 -1.12 -2.96 3.01
N ALA A 105 -0.65 -3.13 1.78
CA ALA A 105 0.09 -2.11 1.05
C ALA A 105 -0.84 -1.09 0.38
N LEU A 106 -2.10 -1.47 0.11
CA LEU A 106 -3.10 -0.57 -0.47
C LEU A 106 -3.46 0.54 0.52
N GLN A 107 -3.21 1.77 0.13
CA GLN A 107 -3.61 2.97 0.87
C GLN A 107 -4.57 3.78 0.00
N PHE A 108 -5.61 4.32 0.59
CA PHE A 108 -6.54 5.17 -0.13
C PHE A 108 -7.14 6.25 0.78
N GLU A 109 -7.44 7.38 0.18
CA GLU A 109 -8.11 8.51 0.80
C GLU A 109 -9.18 9.08 -0.16
N ALA A 110 -10.22 9.66 0.39
CA ALA A 110 -11.27 10.27 -0.42
C ALA A 110 -10.72 11.46 -1.21
N GLU A 111 -11.06 11.53 -2.50
CA GLU A 111 -10.66 12.59 -3.40
C GLU A 111 -11.88 13.08 -4.20
N THR A 112 -11.87 14.35 -4.56
CA THR A 112 -12.90 14.92 -5.41
C THR A 112 -12.26 15.61 -6.60
N SER A 113 -12.71 15.24 -7.79
CA SER A 113 -12.30 15.87 -9.05
C SER A 113 -13.46 16.69 -9.61
N VAL A 114 -13.18 17.88 -10.12
CA VAL A 114 -14.18 18.73 -10.81
C VAL A 114 -14.73 18.02 -12.05
N ALA A 115 -13.90 17.24 -12.75
CA ALA A 115 -14.28 16.56 -13.98
C ALA A 115 -14.90 15.17 -13.75
N LEU A 116 -14.43 14.43 -12.72
CA LEU A 116 -14.77 13.01 -12.49
C LEU A 116 -15.68 12.80 -11.27
N GLY A 117 -15.93 13.84 -10.46
CA GLY A 117 -16.73 13.74 -9.25
C GLY A 117 -15.98 13.13 -8.07
N PHE A 118 -16.69 12.33 -7.27
CA PHE A 118 -16.13 11.70 -6.08
C PHE A 118 -15.40 10.40 -6.42
N GLY A 119 -14.22 10.22 -5.86
CA GLY A 119 -13.38 9.05 -6.02
C GLY A 119 -12.42 8.89 -4.87
N PHE A 120 -11.35 8.13 -5.11
CA PHE A 120 -10.32 7.87 -4.11
C PHE A 120 -8.93 8.05 -4.72
N ARG A 121 -8.07 8.76 -4.01
CA ARG A 121 -6.64 8.77 -4.26
C ARG A 121 -6.04 7.53 -3.65
N CYS A 122 -5.49 6.64 -4.49
CA CYS A 122 -4.95 5.37 -4.07
C CYS A 122 -3.42 5.36 -4.24
N GLY A 123 -2.74 4.79 -3.26
CA GLY A 123 -1.30 4.59 -3.26
C GLY A 123 -0.96 3.11 -3.48
N PHE A 124 -0.02 2.85 -4.39
CA PHE A 124 0.39 1.52 -4.83
C PHE A 124 1.89 1.33 -4.73
N LEU A 125 2.35 0.08 -4.60
CA LEU A 125 3.78 -0.27 -4.57
C LEU A 125 4.47 -0.04 -5.91
N GLY A 126 3.70 -0.01 -6.99
CA GLY A 126 4.16 0.18 -8.36
C GLY A 126 3.02 -0.03 -9.35
N LEU A 127 3.31 0.06 -10.65
CA LEU A 127 2.31 -0.06 -11.71
C LEU A 127 1.64 -1.44 -11.74
N LEU A 128 2.40 -2.52 -11.54
CA LEU A 128 1.85 -3.87 -11.49
C LEU A 128 0.83 -4.03 -10.33
N HIS A 129 1.13 -3.46 -9.17
CA HIS A 129 0.21 -3.47 -8.05
C HIS A 129 -1.08 -2.71 -8.37
N LEU A 130 -0.97 -1.56 -9.04
CA LEU A 130 -2.11 -0.78 -9.53
C LEU A 130 -2.98 -1.61 -10.47
N GLU A 131 -2.38 -2.24 -11.48
CA GLU A 131 -3.09 -3.08 -12.45
C GLU A 131 -3.84 -4.23 -11.78
N ILE A 132 -3.19 -4.92 -10.83
CA ILE A 132 -3.82 -6.02 -10.08
C ILE A 132 -5.03 -5.53 -9.26
N VAL A 133 -4.88 -4.42 -8.54
CA VAL A 133 -5.97 -3.86 -7.74
C VAL A 133 -7.12 -3.40 -8.63
N GLN A 134 -6.83 -2.71 -9.73
CA GLN A 134 -7.84 -2.29 -10.69
C GLN A 134 -8.60 -3.49 -11.27
N GLU A 135 -7.90 -4.51 -11.74
CA GLU A 135 -8.51 -5.71 -12.31
C GLU A 135 -9.37 -6.46 -11.28
N ARG A 136 -8.96 -6.49 -10.02
CA ARG A 136 -9.76 -7.06 -8.93
C ARG A 136 -11.02 -6.25 -8.66
N LEU A 137 -10.95 -4.92 -8.64
CA LEU A 137 -12.12 -4.06 -8.48
C LEU A 137 -13.13 -4.25 -9.61
N GLU A 138 -12.66 -4.38 -10.84
CA GLU A 138 -13.49 -4.61 -12.01
C GLU A 138 -14.12 -6.01 -12.00
N ARG A 139 -13.34 -7.06 -11.74
CA ARG A 139 -13.81 -8.45 -11.84
C ARG A 139 -14.56 -8.96 -10.61
N GLU A 140 -14.04 -8.67 -9.41
CA GLU A 140 -14.62 -9.20 -8.18
C GLU A 140 -15.81 -8.36 -7.69
N TYR A 141 -15.80 -7.04 -7.96
CA TYR A 141 -16.82 -6.10 -7.47
C TYR A 141 -17.69 -5.50 -8.58
N ASN A 142 -17.44 -5.86 -9.83
CA ASN A 142 -18.18 -5.40 -11.00
C ASN A 142 -18.28 -3.85 -11.09
N LEU A 143 -17.13 -3.20 -10.89
CA LEU A 143 -17.00 -1.75 -10.96
C LEU A 143 -16.35 -1.34 -12.27
N ASP A 144 -16.97 -0.42 -12.99
CA ASP A 144 -16.33 0.28 -14.10
C ASP A 144 -15.57 1.48 -13.56
N LEU A 145 -14.25 1.55 -13.81
CA LEU A 145 -13.37 2.54 -13.21
C LEU A 145 -12.76 3.47 -14.25
N VAL A 146 -12.62 4.72 -13.87
CA VAL A 146 -11.79 5.72 -14.55
C VAL A 146 -10.56 5.95 -13.67
N THR A 147 -9.39 5.70 -14.22
CA THR A 147 -8.12 5.94 -13.53
C THR A 147 -7.43 7.18 -14.06
N THR A 148 -6.86 7.98 -13.16
CA THR A 148 -6.01 9.09 -13.57
C THR A 148 -4.61 8.59 -13.94
N ALA A 149 -3.83 9.40 -14.66
CA ALA A 149 -2.43 9.06 -14.92
C ALA A 149 -1.67 8.84 -13.59
N PRO A 150 -0.89 7.76 -13.47
CA PRO A 150 -0.09 7.51 -12.28
C PRO A 150 0.91 8.64 -12.04
N SER A 151 1.09 9.02 -10.78
CA SER A 151 2.04 10.03 -10.35
C SER A 151 2.92 9.51 -9.21
N VAL A 152 4.08 10.11 -9.06
CA VAL A 152 5.00 9.86 -7.94
C VAL A 152 4.86 10.96 -6.90
N ILE A 153 5.46 10.76 -5.73
CA ILE A 153 5.55 11.80 -4.70
C ILE A 153 6.66 12.78 -5.09
N TYR A 154 6.34 14.07 -5.16
CA TYR A 154 7.33 15.13 -5.27
C TYR A 154 7.57 15.74 -3.90
N LYS A 155 8.83 16.11 -3.60
CA LYS A 155 9.13 16.94 -2.45
C LYS A 155 9.24 18.40 -2.91
N ILE A 156 8.42 19.25 -2.28
CA ILE A 156 8.42 20.67 -2.59
C ILE A 156 9.09 21.41 -1.44
N HIS A 157 10.17 22.10 -1.76
CA HIS A 157 10.87 23.00 -0.86
C HIS A 157 10.33 24.41 -1.07
N LYS A 158 9.71 24.95 -0.02
CA LYS A 158 9.15 26.30 -0.06
C LYS A 158 10.19 27.34 0.33
N THR A 159 10.02 28.55 -0.16
CA THR A 159 10.86 29.72 0.15
C THR A 159 10.91 30.06 1.65
N ASN A 160 9.94 29.61 2.44
CA ASN A 160 9.92 29.76 3.89
C ASN A 160 10.69 28.66 4.65
N GLY A 161 11.32 27.70 3.93
CA GLY A 161 12.06 26.57 4.51
C GLY A 161 11.19 25.36 4.85
N GLU A 162 9.87 25.38 4.60
CA GLU A 162 8.99 24.24 4.77
C GLU A 162 9.20 23.24 3.63
N VAL A 163 9.19 21.92 3.95
CA VAL A 163 9.26 20.85 2.95
C VAL A 163 7.97 20.05 3.03
N ILE A 164 7.27 19.92 1.92
CA ILE A 164 6.01 19.17 1.83
C ILE A 164 6.13 18.03 0.82
N ASP A 165 5.52 16.87 1.14
CA ASP A 165 5.38 15.74 0.23
C ASP A 165 4.09 15.93 -0.59
N LEU A 166 4.25 16.20 -1.89
CA LEU A 166 3.14 16.39 -2.81
C LEU A 166 2.72 15.04 -3.39
N THR A 167 1.66 14.47 -2.85
CA THR A 167 1.03 13.22 -3.34
C THR A 167 -0.11 13.49 -4.31
N ASN A 168 -0.74 14.66 -4.21
CA ASN A 168 -1.88 15.06 -5.03
C ASN A 168 -1.60 16.40 -5.72
N PRO A 169 -1.64 16.46 -7.07
CA PRO A 169 -1.41 17.71 -7.81
C PRO A 169 -2.33 18.87 -7.41
N THR A 170 -3.52 18.57 -6.89
CA THR A 170 -4.47 19.60 -6.43
C THR A 170 -3.93 20.41 -5.24
N ASN A 171 -3.01 19.83 -4.47
CA ASN A 171 -2.37 20.48 -3.31
C ASN A 171 -1.09 21.22 -3.66
N MET A 172 -0.86 21.48 -4.96
CA MET A 172 0.32 22.24 -5.43
C MET A 172 0.29 23.64 -4.84
N PRO A 173 1.35 24.09 -4.13
CA PRO A 173 1.46 25.45 -3.65
C PRO A 173 1.52 26.46 -4.79
N ASP A 174 1.33 27.75 -4.46
CA ASP A 174 1.57 28.82 -5.41
C ASP A 174 3.01 28.74 -5.93
N PRO A 175 3.24 28.83 -7.26
CA PRO A 175 4.59 28.82 -7.83
C PRO A 175 5.54 29.85 -7.20
N ALA A 176 5.02 30.97 -6.69
CA ALA A 176 5.83 32.00 -5.99
C ALA A 176 6.35 31.54 -4.62
N GLU A 177 5.73 30.52 -4.01
CA GLU A 177 6.15 29.93 -2.74
C GLU A 177 7.16 28.79 -2.91
N ILE A 178 7.38 28.30 -4.13
CA ILE A 178 8.24 27.17 -4.41
C ILE A 178 9.66 27.64 -4.69
N GLU A 179 10.62 27.15 -3.92
CA GLU A 179 12.04 27.36 -4.17
C GLU A 179 12.58 26.37 -5.20
N TYR A 180 12.34 25.08 -4.97
CA TYR A 180 12.64 23.98 -5.90
C TYR A 180 11.79 22.73 -5.57
N MET A 181 11.81 21.78 -6.49
CA MET A 181 11.11 20.49 -6.33
C MET A 181 12.09 19.35 -6.57
N GLU A 182 11.89 18.26 -5.81
CA GLU A 182 12.62 17.01 -5.99
C GLU A 182 11.64 15.93 -6.47
N GLU A 183 12.07 15.15 -7.44
CA GLU A 183 11.35 13.92 -7.85
C GLU A 183 12.16 12.68 -7.45
N PRO A 184 11.48 11.54 -7.12
CA PRO A 184 12.17 10.32 -6.77
C PRO A 184 12.86 9.74 -8.01
N MET A 185 14.14 9.42 -7.87
CA MET A 185 14.94 8.76 -8.89
C MET A 185 15.33 7.37 -8.42
N VAL A 186 15.46 6.42 -9.37
CA VAL A 186 15.95 5.08 -9.12
C VAL A 186 17.26 4.85 -9.85
N LYS A 187 18.17 4.12 -9.22
CA LYS A 187 19.37 3.61 -9.91
C LYS A 187 19.03 2.20 -10.42
N ALA A 188 19.04 2.04 -11.74
CA ALA A 188 18.83 0.75 -12.40
C ALA A 188 20.15 0.16 -12.88
N GLU A 189 20.35 -1.14 -12.62
CA GLU A 189 21.43 -1.94 -13.19
C GLU A 189 20.79 -2.99 -14.09
N ILE A 190 21.06 -2.91 -15.39
CA ILE A 190 20.40 -3.74 -16.41
C ILE A 190 21.43 -4.66 -17.06
N MET A 191 21.30 -5.96 -16.83
CA MET A 191 22.15 -6.98 -17.45
C MET A 191 21.47 -7.52 -18.71
N VAL A 192 22.10 -7.32 -19.86
CA VAL A 192 21.58 -7.74 -21.15
C VAL A 192 22.66 -8.24 -22.07
N THR A 193 22.28 -9.02 -23.08
CA THR A 193 23.20 -9.38 -24.17
C THR A 193 23.45 -8.17 -25.09
N SER A 194 24.60 -8.17 -25.80
CA SER A 194 25.03 -7.02 -26.60
C SER A 194 24.02 -6.61 -27.69
N GLU A 195 23.22 -7.54 -28.19
CA GLU A 195 22.20 -7.29 -29.23
C GLU A 195 21.05 -6.35 -28.73
N PHE A 196 20.77 -6.29 -27.42
CA PHE A 196 19.68 -5.48 -26.86
C PHE A 196 20.17 -4.13 -26.28
N ILE A 197 21.48 -3.88 -26.24
CA ILE A 197 22.03 -2.65 -25.66
C ILE A 197 21.44 -1.42 -26.34
N GLY A 198 21.41 -1.39 -27.69
CA GLY A 198 20.87 -0.26 -28.45
C GLY A 198 19.42 0.05 -28.09
N ALA A 199 18.55 -0.96 -28.10
CA ALA A 199 17.13 -0.79 -27.79
C ALA A 199 16.89 -0.31 -26.34
N ILE A 200 17.73 -0.76 -25.39
CA ILE A 200 17.64 -0.33 -24.00
C ILE A 200 18.12 1.11 -23.84
N MET A 201 19.22 1.49 -24.51
CA MET A 201 19.69 2.88 -24.48
C MET A 201 18.65 3.83 -25.05
N ASP A 202 18.01 3.48 -26.18
CA ASP A 202 16.94 4.29 -26.76
C ASP A 202 15.76 4.42 -25.79
N LEU A 203 15.35 3.33 -25.15
CA LEU A 203 14.28 3.35 -24.12
C LEU A 203 14.66 4.22 -22.93
N CYS A 204 15.90 4.13 -22.45
CA CYS A 204 16.39 4.92 -21.33
C CYS A 204 16.39 6.43 -21.66
N GLN A 205 16.82 6.81 -22.86
CA GLN A 205 16.78 8.21 -23.32
C GLN A 205 15.34 8.72 -23.45
N GLU A 206 14.44 7.92 -24.02
CA GLU A 206 13.01 8.26 -24.09
C GLU A 206 12.39 8.52 -22.71
N ARG A 207 12.82 7.78 -21.69
CA ARG A 207 12.34 7.87 -20.31
C ARG A 207 13.13 8.89 -19.44
N ARG A 208 13.95 9.76 -20.07
CA ARG A 208 14.75 10.81 -19.40
C ARG A 208 15.70 10.26 -18.34
N SER A 209 16.25 9.07 -18.54
CA SER A 209 17.27 8.56 -17.62
C SER A 209 18.61 9.25 -17.89
N GLU A 210 19.38 9.46 -16.81
CA GLU A 210 20.75 9.94 -16.87
C GLU A 210 21.72 8.77 -16.78
N GLU A 211 22.83 8.84 -17.52
CA GLU A 211 23.92 7.87 -17.45
C GLU A 211 24.77 8.03 -16.18
#